data_5a9a1ee82c11bfb1c30689fc211b2fa5
#
_entry.id   5a9a1ee82c11bfb1c30689fc211b2fa5
#
_cell.length_a   1.000
_cell.length_b   1.000
_cell.length_c   1.000
_cell.angle_alpha   90.00
_cell.angle_beta   90.00
_cell.angle_gamma   90.00
#
_symmetry.space_group_name_H-M   'P 1'
#
loop_
_entity.id
_entity.type
_entity.pdbx_description
1 polymer ?
#
loop_
_entity_poly.entity_id
_entity_poly.type
_entity_poly.pdbx_seq_one_letter_code
_entity_poly.pdbx_strand_id
1 'polypeptide(L)'
;MRYAPTVLRARTLSIWFAAITVMASGSALAEEVLSDEPADTLKYVVGLAATSSSNYPGSANNEFKLRPLWALQYGRLRISTSRAGGFMSNASETVNPGASAELIRHDRLKIGAGLRIDGGRSPSDDPLLASLPEIRRTLRARVYASYAITEQWGVSTGITQDLLGREGGATALMDTSYRTRLSPQTELLLGGGLSFGNGKYMNSYFGVPQASSLQSGLPAYQPGAGIRDVHAAIGLTTHLSDRWIIFGELNLSRLLGDAASSPLTQKSSNVGGSIGLAYRCCD
;
A
#
# COMPACT_ATOMS: atom_id res chain seq x y z
N MET A 1 66.20 8.19 10.29
CA MET A 1 65.02 7.34 10.61
C MET A 1 63.79 7.96 9.96
N ARG A 2 63.33 7.38 8.87
CA ARG A 2 62.13 7.85 8.13
C ARG A 2 60.98 6.91 8.42
N TYR A 3 59.92 7.41 9.05
CA TYR A 3 58.67 6.67 9.23
C TYR A 3 57.73 6.93 8.03
N ALA A 4 57.33 5.87 7.37
CA ALA A 4 56.34 5.89 6.31
C ALA A 4 54.92 5.70 6.93
N PRO A 5 53.85 6.38 6.45
CA PRO A 5 52.52 6.14 6.92
C PRO A 5 51.89 4.96 6.17
N THR A 6 51.30 4.05 6.94
CA THR A 6 50.57 2.90 6.44
C THR A 6 49.16 3.35 5.99
N VAL A 7 48.87 3.24 4.69
CA VAL A 7 47.59 3.54 4.11
C VAL A 7 46.67 2.33 4.33
N LEU A 8 45.64 2.53 5.15
CA LEU A 8 44.56 1.56 5.36
C LEU A 8 43.63 1.59 4.13
N ARG A 9 43.62 0.56 3.32
CA ARG A 9 42.71 0.39 2.19
C ARG A 9 41.32 -0.03 2.74
N ALA A 10 40.36 0.86 2.62
CA ALA A 10 38.92 0.54 2.81
C ALA A 10 38.49 -0.43 1.69
N ARG A 11 38.07 -1.63 2.06
CA ARG A 11 37.45 -2.60 1.16
C ARG A 11 35.98 -2.16 0.95
N THR A 12 35.68 -1.64 -0.23
CA THR A 12 34.32 -1.44 -0.71
C THR A 12 33.67 -2.79 -0.94
N LEU A 13 32.65 -3.09 -0.15
CA LEU A 13 31.80 -4.27 -0.33
C LEU A 13 30.85 -3.97 -1.51
N SER A 14 31.19 -4.48 -2.69
CA SER A 14 30.31 -4.44 -3.86
C SER A 14 29.23 -5.49 -3.70
N ILE A 15 28.02 -5.06 -3.34
CA ILE A 15 26.83 -5.92 -3.36
C ILE A 15 26.42 -6.10 -4.82
N TRP A 16 26.69 -7.28 -5.36
CA TRP A 16 26.22 -7.71 -6.66
C TRP A 16 24.72 -7.93 -6.62
N PHE A 17 23.97 -7.06 -7.27
CA PHE A 17 22.59 -7.35 -7.68
C PHE A 17 22.67 -8.40 -8.80
N ALA A 18 22.34 -9.64 -8.47
CA ALA A 18 22.12 -10.67 -9.48
C ALA A 18 20.86 -10.30 -10.28
N ALA A 19 21.06 -9.76 -11.47
CA ALA A 19 20.00 -9.61 -12.47
C ALA A 19 19.59 -11.03 -12.87
N ILE A 20 18.37 -11.45 -12.49
CA ILE A 20 17.75 -12.68 -13.00
C ILE A 20 17.38 -12.40 -14.45
N THR A 21 18.27 -12.77 -15.35
CA THR A 21 17.98 -12.86 -16.79
C THR A 21 17.17 -14.14 -16.99
N VAL A 22 15.85 -14.02 -17.04
CA VAL A 22 14.99 -15.10 -17.51
C VAL A 22 15.14 -15.19 -19.02
N MET A 23 15.95 -16.11 -19.46
CA MET A 23 16.08 -16.48 -20.88
C MET A 23 14.74 -17.06 -21.35
N ALA A 24 14.20 -16.43 -22.37
CA ALA A 24 13.06 -16.92 -23.12
C ALA A 24 13.42 -18.23 -23.83
N SER A 25 12.99 -19.35 -23.28
CA SER A 25 12.92 -20.62 -23.96
C SER A 25 11.69 -21.36 -23.45
N GLY A 26 10.60 -21.32 -24.20
CA GLY A 26 9.44 -22.11 -23.89
C GLY A 26 8.14 -21.54 -24.41
N SER A 27 7.97 -21.53 -25.72
CA SER A 27 6.68 -21.31 -26.38
C SER A 27 5.64 -22.41 -26.11
N ALA A 28 5.94 -23.36 -25.22
CA ALA A 28 5.03 -24.46 -24.84
C ALA A 28 4.32 -24.24 -23.49
N LEU A 29 4.76 -23.30 -22.65
CA LEU A 29 4.10 -23.02 -21.36
C LEU A 29 3.09 -21.87 -21.43
N ALA A 30 3.00 -21.17 -22.57
CA ALA A 30 2.09 -20.05 -22.75
C ALA A 30 0.65 -20.47 -23.06
N GLU A 31 0.43 -21.71 -23.52
CA GLU A 31 -0.87 -22.16 -24.03
C GLU A 31 -1.74 -22.77 -22.90
N GLU A 32 -1.15 -23.28 -21.84
CA GLU A 32 -1.89 -23.91 -20.74
C GLU A 32 -2.30 -22.92 -19.63
N VAL A 33 -1.72 -21.72 -19.60
CA VAL A 33 -2.05 -20.64 -18.63
C VAL A 33 -3.27 -19.81 -19.09
N LEU A 34 -3.73 -19.98 -20.34
CA LEU A 34 -4.81 -19.18 -20.93
C LEU A 34 -6.21 -19.79 -20.82
N SER A 35 -6.38 -20.97 -20.22
CA SER A 35 -7.65 -21.70 -20.25
C SER A 35 -8.65 -21.36 -19.13
N ASP A 36 -8.32 -20.45 -18.21
CA ASP A 36 -9.28 -19.97 -17.21
C ASP A 36 -9.55 -18.46 -17.44
N GLU A 37 -10.10 -18.13 -18.63
CA GLU A 37 -10.60 -16.79 -18.91
C GLU A 37 -11.80 -16.52 -18.00
N PRO A 38 -11.72 -15.54 -17.09
CA PRO A 38 -12.90 -15.09 -16.36
C PRO A 38 -13.91 -14.58 -17.40
N ALA A 39 -15.15 -15.05 -17.32
CA ALA A 39 -16.23 -14.63 -18.19
C ALA A 39 -16.21 -13.10 -18.36
N ASP A 40 -16.33 -12.61 -19.61
CA ASP A 40 -16.35 -11.19 -20.01
C ASP A 40 -17.59 -10.44 -19.49
N THR A 41 -17.90 -10.62 -18.21
CA THR A 41 -19.02 -9.95 -17.55
C THR A 41 -18.51 -8.72 -16.80
N LEU A 42 -19.13 -7.58 -17.10
CA LEU A 42 -18.89 -6.35 -16.37
C LEU A 42 -19.51 -6.46 -14.98
N LYS A 43 -18.67 -6.42 -13.95
CA LYS A 43 -19.10 -6.33 -12.56
C LYS A 43 -18.82 -4.94 -12.02
N TYR A 44 -19.75 -4.40 -11.20
CA TYR A 44 -19.53 -3.12 -10.55
C TYR A 44 -20.03 -3.07 -9.12
N VAL A 45 -19.44 -2.17 -8.36
CA VAL A 45 -19.85 -1.81 -7.02
C VAL A 45 -19.94 -0.28 -6.94
N VAL A 46 -21.00 0.24 -6.32
CA VAL A 46 -21.15 1.66 -6.02
C VAL A 46 -21.59 1.82 -4.58
N GLY A 47 -21.17 2.89 -3.91
CA GLY A 47 -21.53 3.08 -2.51
C GLY A 47 -20.98 4.36 -1.92
N LEU A 48 -21.08 4.45 -0.60
CA LEU A 48 -20.62 5.58 0.18
C LEU A 48 -19.97 5.08 1.47
N ALA A 49 -18.85 5.71 1.86
CA ALA A 49 -18.18 5.43 3.12
C ALA A 49 -17.81 6.69 3.88
N ALA A 50 -18.00 6.66 5.18
CA ALA A 50 -17.40 7.58 6.11
C ALA A 50 -16.04 7.02 6.54
N THR A 51 -14.99 7.83 6.44
CA THR A 51 -13.61 7.40 6.75
C THR A 51 -12.98 8.37 7.74
N SER A 52 -12.22 7.84 8.69
CA SER A 52 -11.36 8.60 9.58
C SER A 52 -9.91 8.14 9.38
N SER A 53 -9.02 9.07 9.12
CA SER A 53 -7.58 8.76 8.92
C SER A 53 -6.73 9.95 9.34
N SER A 54 -5.47 9.71 9.70
CA SER A 54 -4.51 10.78 9.96
C SER A 54 -4.30 11.65 8.72
N ASN A 55 -4.11 12.95 8.91
CA ASN A 55 -3.85 13.92 7.82
C ASN A 55 -2.60 13.56 7.02
N TYR A 56 -1.55 13.10 7.73
CA TYR A 56 -0.32 12.55 7.16
C TYR A 56 0.25 11.47 8.10
N PRO A 57 1.17 10.61 7.65
CA PRO A 57 1.81 9.61 8.51
C PRO A 57 2.56 10.28 9.67
N GLY A 58 2.11 10.04 10.90
CA GLY A 58 2.67 10.67 12.11
C GLY A 58 1.92 11.90 12.62
N SER A 59 0.86 12.34 11.96
CA SER A 59 -0.01 13.44 12.45
C SER A 59 -0.75 13.02 13.72
N ALA A 60 -0.88 13.95 14.66
CA ALA A 60 -1.77 13.79 15.82
C ALA A 60 -3.26 14.00 15.45
N ASN A 61 -3.52 14.68 14.34
CA ASN A 61 -4.85 15.04 13.88
C ASN A 61 -5.40 14.01 12.90
N ASN A 62 -6.68 13.67 13.07
CA ASN A 62 -7.42 12.85 12.14
C ASN A 62 -8.40 13.70 11.34
N GLU A 63 -8.55 13.35 10.07
CA GLU A 63 -9.53 13.93 9.17
C GLU A 63 -10.69 12.97 8.96
N PHE A 64 -11.90 13.51 9.00
CA PHE A 64 -13.13 12.76 8.72
C PHE A 64 -13.64 13.12 7.32
N LYS A 65 -13.79 12.11 6.46
CA LYS A 65 -14.26 12.32 5.08
C LYS A 65 -15.40 11.38 4.72
N LEU A 66 -16.40 11.93 4.05
CA LEU A 66 -17.38 11.13 3.32
C LEU A 66 -16.86 10.90 1.90
N ARG A 67 -16.74 9.64 1.48
CA ARG A 67 -16.14 9.28 0.19
C ARG A 67 -17.09 8.41 -0.63
N PRO A 68 -17.35 8.77 -1.89
CA PRO A 68 -17.99 7.86 -2.82
C PRO A 68 -17.09 6.65 -3.07
N LEU A 69 -17.70 5.48 -3.12
CA LEU A 69 -17.06 4.22 -3.49
C LEU A 69 -17.56 3.79 -4.84
N TRP A 70 -16.67 3.37 -5.70
CA TRP A 70 -17.03 2.63 -6.89
C TRP A 70 -15.87 1.71 -7.31
N ALA A 71 -16.22 0.60 -7.93
CA ALA A 71 -15.30 -0.30 -8.57
C ALA A 71 -15.95 -0.89 -9.81
N LEU A 72 -15.12 -1.10 -10.83
CA LEU A 72 -15.46 -1.77 -12.07
C LEU A 72 -14.48 -2.90 -12.29
N GLN A 73 -14.98 -4.04 -12.70
CA GLN A 73 -14.16 -5.19 -13.12
C GLN A 73 -14.67 -5.74 -14.44
N TYR A 74 -13.75 -5.92 -15.35
CA TYR A 74 -13.97 -6.58 -16.63
C TYR A 74 -12.84 -7.57 -16.88
N GLY A 75 -13.16 -8.84 -16.90
CA GLY A 75 -12.15 -9.89 -16.98
C GLY A 75 -11.11 -9.76 -15.86
N ARG A 76 -9.84 -9.62 -16.22
CA ARG A 76 -8.70 -9.47 -15.31
C ARG A 76 -8.41 -8.02 -14.93
N LEU A 77 -9.05 -7.05 -15.60
CA LEU A 77 -8.86 -5.62 -15.32
C LEU A 77 -9.83 -5.15 -14.25
N ARG A 78 -9.32 -4.42 -13.27
CA ARG A 78 -10.11 -3.78 -12.21
C ARG A 78 -9.71 -2.32 -12.05
N ILE A 79 -10.70 -1.46 -11.92
CA ILE A 79 -10.51 -0.05 -11.61
C ILE A 79 -11.38 0.27 -10.40
N SER A 80 -10.82 0.88 -9.35
CA SER A 80 -11.58 1.18 -8.14
C SER A 80 -11.11 2.45 -7.44
N THR A 81 -12.05 3.10 -6.75
CA THR A 81 -11.74 4.06 -5.71
C THR A 81 -11.66 3.33 -4.39
N SER A 82 -10.60 3.55 -3.62
CA SER A 82 -10.42 2.92 -2.32
C SER A 82 -10.60 1.38 -2.33
N ARG A 83 -11.13 0.81 -1.25
CA ARG A 83 -11.29 -0.64 -1.06
C ARG A 83 -12.54 -1.24 -1.73
N ALA A 84 -13.31 -0.46 -2.48
CA ALA A 84 -14.49 -0.98 -3.18
C ALA A 84 -14.18 -2.20 -4.07
N GLY A 85 -12.95 -2.28 -4.60
CA GLY A 85 -12.49 -3.46 -5.34
C GLY A 85 -12.44 -4.75 -4.53
N GLY A 86 -12.26 -4.68 -3.20
CA GLY A 86 -12.24 -5.85 -2.32
C GLY A 86 -13.57 -6.59 -2.24
N PHE A 87 -14.68 -5.89 -2.45
CA PHE A 87 -16.03 -6.48 -2.44
C PHE A 87 -16.37 -7.26 -3.71
N MET A 88 -15.51 -7.18 -4.74
CA MET A 88 -15.68 -7.88 -6.00
C MET A 88 -14.89 -9.18 -6.06
N SER A 89 -13.92 -9.38 -5.19
CA SER A 89 -13.08 -10.56 -5.17
C SER A 89 -13.33 -11.39 -3.91
N ASN A 90 -13.45 -12.69 -4.08
CA ASN A 90 -13.47 -13.65 -2.97
C ASN A 90 -12.07 -13.89 -2.36
N ALA A 91 -11.09 -13.11 -2.77
CA ALA A 91 -9.71 -13.27 -2.36
C ALA A 91 -9.33 -12.27 -1.27
N SER A 92 -8.47 -12.70 -0.36
CA SER A 92 -7.85 -11.88 0.69
C SER A 92 -6.85 -10.85 0.11
N GLU A 93 -7.20 -10.23 -1.00
CA GLU A 93 -6.35 -9.24 -1.64
C GLU A 93 -6.48 -7.89 -0.94
N THR A 94 -5.36 -7.31 -0.57
CA THR A 94 -5.28 -5.90 -0.21
C THR A 94 -5.53 -5.07 -1.48
N VAL A 95 -6.80 -4.84 -1.81
CA VAL A 95 -7.18 -4.06 -3.00
C VAL A 95 -6.92 -2.59 -2.70
N ASN A 96 -5.91 -2.05 -3.34
CA ASN A 96 -5.62 -0.62 -3.30
C ASN A 96 -6.40 0.12 -4.38
N PRO A 97 -6.73 1.41 -4.16
CA PRO A 97 -7.37 2.24 -5.16
C PRO A 97 -6.49 2.38 -6.41
N GLY A 98 -7.12 2.46 -7.57
CA GLY A 98 -6.46 2.62 -8.86
C GLY A 98 -6.92 1.60 -9.89
N ALA A 99 -6.14 1.45 -10.94
CA ALA A 99 -6.30 0.42 -11.96
C ALA A 99 -5.35 -0.74 -11.66
N SER A 100 -5.81 -1.97 -11.77
CA SER A 100 -4.99 -3.17 -11.57
C SER A 100 -5.40 -4.28 -12.52
N ALA A 101 -4.43 -5.13 -12.86
CA ALA A 101 -4.66 -6.33 -13.66
C ALA A 101 -3.98 -7.51 -13.00
N GLU A 102 -4.68 -8.64 -12.94
CA GLU A 102 -4.07 -9.92 -12.61
C GLU A 102 -3.35 -10.44 -13.85
N LEU A 103 -2.03 -10.64 -13.72
CA LEU A 103 -1.17 -11.12 -14.79
C LEU A 103 -1.09 -12.65 -14.79
N ILE A 104 -0.95 -13.22 -13.60
CA ILE A 104 -0.84 -14.66 -13.39
C ILE A 104 -1.81 -15.05 -12.27
N ARG A 105 -2.59 -16.08 -12.54
CA ARG A 105 -3.40 -16.78 -11.54
C ARG A 105 -3.12 -18.27 -11.70
N HIS A 106 -2.54 -18.88 -10.70
CA HIS A 106 -2.25 -20.30 -10.68
C HIS A 106 -2.52 -20.85 -9.28
N ASP A 107 -3.50 -21.74 -9.17
CA ASP A 107 -3.95 -22.33 -7.89
C ASP A 107 -4.08 -21.29 -6.77
N ARG A 108 -3.08 -21.28 -5.87
CA ARG A 108 -3.02 -20.42 -4.69
C ARG A 108 -2.21 -19.16 -4.89
N LEU A 109 -1.50 -19.02 -6.02
CA LEU A 109 -0.64 -17.88 -6.34
C LEU A 109 -1.33 -16.93 -7.30
N LYS A 110 -1.31 -15.64 -6.97
CA LYS A 110 -1.73 -14.55 -7.85
C LYS A 110 -0.62 -13.52 -7.93
N ILE A 111 -0.30 -13.10 -9.14
CA ILE A 111 0.64 -12.01 -9.40
C ILE A 111 -0.08 -10.98 -10.25
N GLY A 112 0.07 -9.73 -9.88
CA GLY A 112 -0.58 -8.64 -10.61
C GLY A 112 0.23 -7.36 -10.60
N ALA A 113 -0.21 -6.46 -11.45
CA ALA A 113 0.32 -5.10 -11.53
C ALA A 113 -0.81 -4.08 -11.45
N GLY A 114 -0.47 -2.87 -11.03
CA GLY A 114 -1.47 -1.80 -10.95
C GLY A 114 -0.84 -0.43 -10.99
N LEU A 115 -1.70 0.55 -11.21
CA LEU A 115 -1.39 1.98 -11.22
C LEU A 115 -2.34 2.68 -10.27
N ARG A 116 -1.81 3.59 -9.46
CA ARG A 116 -2.63 4.43 -8.60
C ARG A 116 -2.15 5.87 -8.61
N ILE A 117 -3.08 6.80 -8.39
CA ILE A 117 -2.75 8.20 -8.14
C ILE A 117 -2.47 8.35 -6.64
N ASP A 118 -1.30 8.88 -6.31
CA ASP A 118 -0.93 9.27 -4.95
C ASP A 118 -1.09 10.80 -4.83
N GLY A 119 -1.83 11.24 -3.82
CA GLY A 119 -2.12 12.66 -3.59
C GLY A 119 -0.91 13.48 -3.19
N GLY A 120 0.16 12.82 -2.72
CA GLY A 120 1.33 13.49 -2.15
C GLY A 120 1.08 14.02 -0.73
N ARG A 121 1.73 15.14 -0.40
CA ARG A 121 1.59 15.85 0.87
C ARG A 121 1.69 17.35 0.62
N SER A 122 0.68 18.11 1.03
CA SER A 122 0.66 19.56 0.91
C SER A 122 1.08 20.26 2.20
N PRO A 123 1.78 21.40 2.12
CA PRO A 123 1.99 22.28 3.28
C PRO A 123 0.69 22.72 3.97
N SER A 124 -0.44 22.69 3.27
CA SER A 124 -1.76 23.04 3.83
C SER A 124 -2.44 21.91 4.60
N ASP A 125 -1.92 20.68 4.55
CA ASP A 125 -2.53 19.52 5.22
C ASP A 125 -2.42 19.62 6.76
N ASP A 126 -1.39 20.30 7.26
CA ASP A 126 -1.17 20.52 8.70
C ASP A 126 -0.25 21.73 8.92
N PRO A 127 -0.47 22.57 9.96
CA PRO A 127 0.40 23.70 10.29
C PRO A 127 1.88 23.33 10.45
N LEU A 128 2.18 22.13 10.94
CA LEU A 128 3.56 21.64 11.08
C LEU A 128 4.27 21.50 9.73
N LEU A 129 3.53 21.30 8.66
CA LEU A 129 4.05 21.09 7.31
C LEU A 129 4.24 22.42 6.53
N ALA A 130 3.81 23.56 7.06
CA ALA A 130 3.75 24.84 6.35
C ALA A 130 5.08 25.29 5.73
N SER A 131 6.20 24.97 6.36
CA SER A 131 7.55 25.32 5.89
C SER A 131 8.25 24.19 5.12
N LEU A 132 7.57 23.08 4.87
CA LEU A 132 8.14 21.93 4.20
C LEU A 132 7.83 21.94 2.70
N PRO A 133 8.71 21.37 1.87
CA PRO A 133 8.43 21.18 0.45
C PRO A 133 7.16 20.35 0.23
N GLU A 134 6.38 20.76 -0.76
CA GLU A 134 5.24 19.96 -1.23
C GLU A 134 5.72 18.67 -1.88
N ILE A 135 5.09 17.56 -1.54
CA ILE A 135 5.20 16.31 -2.29
C ILE A 135 4.04 16.28 -3.27
N ARG A 136 4.32 16.57 -4.54
CA ARG A 136 3.31 16.71 -5.57
C ARG A 136 2.59 15.38 -5.84
N ARG A 137 1.33 15.48 -6.26
CA ARG A 137 0.55 14.33 -6.74
C ARG A 137 1.33 13.56 -7.80
N THR A 138 1.41 12.23 -7.68
CA THR A 138 2.15 11.38 -8.60
C THR A 138 1.36 10.14 -9.01
N LEU A 139 1.81 9.49 -10.08
CA LEU A 139 1.35 8.16 -10.49
C LEU A 139 2.32 7.13 -9.93
N ARG A 140 1.80 6.13 -9.21
CA ARG A 140 2.58 5.02 -8.69
C ARG A 140 2.27 3.73 -9.42
N ALA A 141 3.29 3.02 -9.90
CA ALA A 141 3.17 1.64 -10.31
C ALA A 141 3.32 0.72 -9.11
N ARG A 142 2.59 -0.37 -9.13
CA ARG A 142 2.69 -1.45 -8.14
C ARG A 142 2.82 -2.79 -8.87
N VAL A 143 3.70 -3.65 -8.36
CA VAL A 143 3.71 -5.08 -8.64
C VAL A 143 3.45 -5.79 -7.32
N TYR A 144 2.59 -6.80 -7.33
CA TYR A 144 2.23 -7.53 -6.13
C TYR A 144 2.10 -9.02 -6.39
N ALA A 145 2.33 -9.80 -5.35
CA ALA A 145 2.06 -11.23 -5.32
C ALA A 145 1.27 -11.56 -4.06
N SER A 146 0.32 -12.48 -4.16
CA SER A 146 -0.43 -13.04 -3.03
C SER A 146 -0.47 -14.55 -3.13
N TYR A 147 -0.37 -15.22 -1.99
CA TYR A 147 -0.39 -16.66 -1.87
C TYR A 147 -1.38 -17.09 -0.78
N ALA A 148 -2.34 -17.93 -1.14
CA ALA A 148 -3.28 -18.53 -0.21
C ALA A 148 -2.62 -19.76 0.45
N ILE A 149 -2.20 -19.63 1.72
CA ILE A 149 -1.63 -20.73 2.49
C ILE A 149 -2.70 -21.78 2.74
N THR A 150 -3.89 -21.33 3.16
CA THR A 150 -5.11 -22.11 3.30
C THR A 150 -6.28 -21.33 2.69
N GLU A 151 -7.50 -21.86 2.79
CA GLU A 151 -8.72 -21.11 2.41
C GLU A 151 -8.94 -19.86 3.27
N GLN A 152 -8.40 -19.86 4.48
CA GLN A 152 -8.58 -18.78 5.46
C GLN A 152 -7.35 -17.86 5.56
N TRP A 153 -6.14 -18.42 5.45
CA TRP A 153 -4.89 -17.72 5.61
C TRP A 153 -4.24 -17.36 4.28
N GLY A 154 -3.86 -16.11 4.14
CA GLY A 154 -3.11 -15.61 2.99
C GLY A 154 -1.94 -14.73 3.41
N VAL A 155 -0.94 -14.69 2.55
CA VAL A 155 0.18 -13.75 2.62
C VAL A 155 0.26 -12.97 1.32
N SER A 156 0.69 -11.72 1.40
CA SER A 156 0.91 -10.89 0.22
C SER A 156 2.12 -10.00 0.39
N THR A 157 2.72 -9.66 -0.73
CA THR A 157 3.82 -8.70 -0.81
C THR A 157 3.62 -7.80 -2.02
N GLY A 158 4.19 -6.62 -1.97
CA GLY A 158 4.13 -5.71 -3.11
C GLY A 158 5.16 -4.61 -3.02
N ILE A 159 5.61 -4.16 -4.17
CA ILE A 159 6.50 -3.02 -4.34
C ILE A 159 5.75 -1.95 -5.11
N THR A 160 5.83 -0.72 -4.63
CA THR A 160 5.20 0.44 -5.25
C THR A 160 6.27 1.49 -5.52
N GLN A 161 6.31 2.00 -6.76
CA GLN A 161 7.30 2.97 -7.22
C GLN A 161 6.62 4.21 -7.78
N ASP A 162 7.12 5.38 -7.43
CA ASP A 162 6.78 6.65 -8.07
C ASP A 162 7.31 6.68 -9.51
N LEU A 163 6.40 6.76 -10.49
CA LEU A 163 6.74 6.77 -11.93
C LEU A 163 7.09 8.16 -12.46
N LEU A 164 6.52 9.22 -11.87
CA LEU A 164 6.71 10.58 -12.37
C LEU A 164 7.91 11.30 -11.74
N GLY A 165 8.63 10.64 -10.83
CA GLY A 165 9.80 11.20 -10.18
C GLY A 165 9.48 12.42 -9.28
N ARG A 166 8.26 12.48 -8.72
CA ARG A 166 7.77 13.61 -7.92
C ARG A 166 8.04 13.43 -6.43
N GLU A 167 9.22 12.96 -6.11
CA GLU A 167 9.70 12.73 -4.74
C GLU A 167 8.96 11.63 -3.96
N GLY A 168 8.06 10.87 -4.60
CA GLY A 168 7.28 9.81 -3.99
C GLY A 168 8.08 8.58 -3.57
N GLY A 169 9.29 8.36 -4.13
CA GLY A 169 10.16 7.23 -3.82
C GLY A 169 9.52 5.86 -4.06
N ALA A 170 10.06 4.82 -3.40
CA ALA A 170 9.56 3.46 -3.44
C ALA A 170 9.17 2.96 -2.05
N THR A 171 8.14 2.12 -2.00
CA THR A 171 7.74 1.40 -0.78
C THR A 171 7.54 -0.07 -1.10
N ALA A 172 7.82 -0.92 -0.11
CA ALA A 172 7.48 -2.34 -0.14
C ALA A 172 6.59 -2.66 1.06
N LEU A 173 5.75 -3.67 0.92
CA LEU A 173 4.90 -4.16 2.00
C LEU A 173 4.89 -5.69 2.02
N MET A 174 4.68 -6.24 3.21
CA MET A 174 4.47 -7.66 3.45
C MET A 174 3.32 -7.79 4.44
N ASP A 175 2.27 -8.49 4.03
CA ASP A 175 1.04 -8.64 4.80
C ASP A 175 0.68 -10.10 4.98
N THR A 176 0.03 -10.40 6.09
CA THR A 176 -0.70 -11.64 6.30
C THR A 176 -2.16 -11.31 6.58
N SER A 177 -3.05 -12.18 6.20
CA SER A 177 -4.49 -12.02 6.43
C SER A 177 -5.15 -13.34 6.82
N TYR A 178 -6.14 -13.22 7.67
CA TYR A 178 -7.00 -14.32 8.09
C TYR A 178 -8.46 -13.94 7.84
N ARG A 179 -9.18 -14.76 7.11
CA ARG A 179 -10.57 -14.55 6.74
C ARG A 179 -11.42 -15.70 7.27
N THR A 180 -12.52 -15.39 7.93
CA THR A 180 -13.46 -16.38 8.42
C THR A 180 -14.90 -15.86 8.35
N ARG A 181 -15.85 -16.77 8.19
CA ARG A 181 -17.27 -16.44 8.25
C ARG A 181 -17.75 -16.56 9.69
N LEU A 182 -18.33 -15.46 10.21
CA LEU A 182 -18.99 -15.45 11.51
C LEU A 182 -20.45 -15.92 11.40
N SER A 183 -21.06 -15.70 10.23
CA SER A 183 -22.39 -16.18 9.87
C SER A 183 -22.46 -16.38 8.35
N PRO A 184 -23.56 -16.95 7.81
CA PRO A 184 -23.75 -17.05 6.36
C PRO A 184 -23.64 -15.71 5.63
N GLN A 185 -23.99 -14.59 6.29
CA GLN A 185 -23.97 -13.24 5.72
C GLN A 185 -22.78 -12.41 6.16
N THR A 186 -22.06 -12.77 7.23
CA THR A 186 -21.05 -11.91 7.84
C THR A 186 -19.67 -12.56 7.79
N GLU A 187 -18.72 -11.83 7.22
CA GLU A 187 -17.32 -12.20 7.12
C GLU A 187 -16.46 -11.29 7.98
N LEU A 188 -15.51 -11.88 8.72
CA LEU A 188 -14.46 -11.22 9.46
C LEU A 188 -13.14 -11.34 8.69
N LEU A 189 -12.45 -10.23 8.54
CA LEU A 189 -11.09 -10.14 8.02
C LEU A 189 -10.17 -9.58 9.10
N LEU A 190 -9.13 -10.31 9.43
CA LEU A 190 -8.01 -9.84 10.24
C LEU A 190 -6.79 -9.72 9.34
N GLY A 191 -6.02 -8.66 9.51
CA GLY A 191 -4.80 -8.44 8.73
C GLY A 191 -3.71 -7.83 9.57
N GLY A 192 -2.46 -8.01 9.13
CA GLY A 192 -1.32 -7.35 9.73
C GLY A 192 -0.09 -7.48 8.87
N GLY A 193 0.84 -6.54 9.02
CA GLY A 193 2.01 -6.52 8.17
C GLY A 193 3.02 -5.45 8.53
N LEU A 194 3.99 -5.31 7.63
CA LEU A 194 5.11 -4.38 7.70
C LEU A 194 5.21 -3.59 6.41
N SER A 195 5.58 -2.31 6.53
CA SER A 195 5.90 -1.47 5.38
C SER A 195 7.34 -0.99 5.45
N PHE A 196 7.98 -0.91 4.29
CA PHE A 196 9.34 -0.43 4.11
C PHE A 196 9.33 0.79 3.19
N GLY A 197 10.19 1.76 3.45
CA GLY A 197 10.44 2.90 2.57
C GLY A 197 11.89 2.93 2.11
N ASN A 198 12.13 3.25 0.84
CA ASN A 198 13.49 3.56 0.41
C ASN A 198 13.90 4.95 0.91
N GLY A 199 15.20 5.28 0.85
CA GLY A 199 15.72 6.55 1.36
C GLY A 199 15.02 7.78 0.75
N LYS A 200 14.66 7.74 -0.52
CA LYS A 200 13.92 8.83 -1.18
C LYS A 200 12.53 9.00 -0.56
N TYR A 201 11.77 7.93 -0.41
CA TYR A 201 10.46 7.96 0.25
C TYR A 201 10.57 8.47 1.68
N MET A 202 11.51 7.91 2.45
CA MET A 202 11.70 8.28 3.86
C MET A 202 12.08 9.75 4.01
N ASN A 203 13.01 10.26 3.20
CA ASN A 203 13.38 11.67 3.21
C ASN A 203 12.22 12.60 2.82
N SER A 204 11.41 12.22 1.84
CA SER A 204 10.29 13.05 1.40
C SER A 204 9.19 13.15 2.45
N TYR A 205 8.83 12.03 3.09
CA TYR A 205 7.69 11.99 4.00
C TYR A 205 8.05 12.26 5.46
N PHE A 206 9.29 11.98 5.88
CA PHE A 206 9.76 12.08 7.27
C PHE A 206 10.99 12.97 7.45
N GLY A 207 11.60 13.44 6.36
CA GLY A 207 12.77 14.33 6.42
C GLY A 207 12.39 15.79 6.67
N VAL A 208 13.32 16.52 7.29
CA VAL A 208 13.28 17.98 7.44
C VAL A 208 14.54 18.56 6.80
N PRO A 209 14.44 19.14 5.58
CA PRO A 209 15.57 19.79 4.93
C PRO A 209 16.15 20.94 5.76
N GLN A 210 17.45 21.21 5.65
CA GLN A 210 18.12 22.27 6.38
C GLN A 210 17.46 23.65 6.20
N ALA A 211 17.02 23.96 4.97
CA ALA A 211 16.34 25.21 4.68
C ALA A 211 14.99 25.31 5.42
N SER A 212 14.22 24.22 5.47
CA SER A 212 12.95 24.14 6.19
C SER A 212 13.16 24.17 7.71
N SER A 213 14.24 23.59 8.22
CA SER A 213 14.63 23.64 9.63
C SER A 213 14.77 25.07 10.13
N LEU A 214 15.45 25.92 9.36
CA LEU A 214 15.65 27.32 9.69
C LEU A 214 14.33 28.13 9.72
N GLN A 215 13.34 27.73 8.93
CA GLN A 215 12.05 28.41 8.84
C GLN A 215 11.03 27.92 9.85
N SER A 216 11.03 26.62 10.13
CA SER A 216 10.05 25.96 10.99
C SER A 216 10.47 25.88 12.45
N GLY A 217 11.77 26.03 12.75
CA GLY A 217 12.34 25.75 14.07
C GLY A 217 12.46 24.25 14.42
N LEU A 218 12.06 23.36 13.51
CA LEU A 218 12.25 21.93 13.68
C LEU A 218 13.72 21.56 13.41
N PRO A 219 14.30 20.57 14.11
CA PRO A 219 15.64 20.11 13.81
C PRO A 219 15.71 19.51 12.41
N ALA A 220 16.80 19.79 11.69
CA ALA A 220 17.05 19.13 10.40
C ALA A 220 17.15 17.62 10.60
N TYR A 221 16.52 16.86 9.71
CA TYR A 221 16.42 15.43 9.84
C TYR A 221 16.49 14.72 8.49
N GLN A 222 17.35 13.73 8.36
CA GLN A 222 17.57 12.98 7.12
C GLN A 222 17.47 11.47 7.39
N PRO A 223 16.27 10.89 7.33
CA PRO A 223 16.07 9.46 7.57
C PRO A 223 16.65 8.60 6.45
N GLY A 224 17.17 7.43 6.84
CA GLY A 224 17.60 6.38 5.91
C GLY A 224 16.45 5.54 5.36
N ALA A 225 16.76 4.61 4.44
CA ALA A 225 15.84 3.55 4.06
C ALA A 225 15.63 2.58 5.23
N GLY A 226 14.41 2.10 5.43
CA GLY A 226 14.13 1.18 6.53
C GLY A 226 12.67 0.79 6.67
N ILE A 227 12.36 0.09 7.75
CA ILE A 227 10.98 -0.22 8.13
C ILE A 227 10.29 1.09 8.50
N ARG A 228 9.18 1.36 7.82
CA ARG A 228 8.37 2.55 8.07
C ARG A 228 7.39 2.33 9.21
N ASP A 229 6.62 1.26 9.14
CA ASP A 229 5.58 0.94 10.12
C ASP A 229 5.29 -0.56 10.23
N VAL A 230 4.66 -0.92 11.33
CA VAL A 230 3.88 -2.14 11.52
C VAL A 230 2.41 -1.74 11.55
N HIS A 231 1.55 -2.57 10.97
CA HIS A 231 0.12 -2.29 10.91
C HIS A 231 -0.72 -3.55 11.14
N ALA A 232 -1.93 -3.33 11.60
CA ALA A 232 -2.95 -4.35 11.77
C ALA A 232 -4.31 -3.78 11.32
N ALA A 233 -5.20 -4.64 10.88
CA ALA A 233 -6.54 -4.28 10.49
C ALA A 233 -7.55 -5.35 10.94
N ILE A 234 -8.74 -4.89 11.28
CA ILE A 234 -9.91 -5.72 11.49
C ILE A 234 -11.04 -5.18 10.64
N GLY A 235 -11.65 -6.05 9.83
CA GLY A 235 -12.76 -5.70 8.94
C GLY A 235 -13.93 -6.65 9.11
N LEU A 236 -15.13 -6.08 9.08
CA LEU A 236 -16.38 -6.83 9.02
C LEU A 236 -17.13 -6.44 7.75
N THR A 237 -17.62 -7.46 7.05
CA THR A 237 -18.47 -7.28 5.86
C THR A 237 -19.73 -8.11 6.05
N THR A 238 -20.90 -7.48 5.94
CA THR A 238 -22.19 -8.14 6.08
C THR A 238 -23.04 -7.92 4.83
N HIS A 239 -23.46 -9.00 4.20
CA HIS A 239 -24.41 -9.01 3.10
C HIS A 239 -25.82 -8.84 3.66
N LEU A 240 -26.43 -7.66 3.45
CA LEU A 240 -27.82 -7.39 3.85
C LEU A 240 -28.79 -8.07 2.86
N SER A 241 -28.37 -8.23 1.63
CA SER A 241 -29.01 -8.96 0.55
C SER A 241 -27.95 -9.38 -0.48
N ASP A 242 -28.35 -10.05 -1.55
CA ASP A 242 -27.45 -10.42 -2.65
C ASP A 242 -26.74 -9.19 -3.27
N ARG A 243 -27.34 -8.00 -3.15
CA ARG A 243 -26.84 -6.76 -3.76
C ARG A 243 -26.32 -5.72 -2.78
N TRP A 244 -26.80 -5.71 -1.52
CA TRP A 244 -26.42 -4.71 -0.55
C TRP A 244 -25.45 -5.23 0.49
N ILE A 245 -24.38 -4.48 0.68
CA ILE A 245 -23.27 -4.82 1.58
C ILE A 245 -23.04 -3.65 2.53
N ILE A 246 -23.08 -3.90 3.83
CA ILE A 246 -22.55 -2.99 4.84
C ILE A 246 -21.16 -3.50 5.27
N PHE A 247 -20.23 -2.57 5.49
CA PHE A 247 -18.91 -2.92 5.95
C PHE A 247 -18.39 -1.93 6.98
N GLY A 248 -17.51 -2.41 7.83
CA GLY A 248 -16.76 -1.61 8.80
C GLY A 248 -15.33 -2.10 8.89
N GLU A 249 -14.39 -1.17 9.11
CA GLU A 249 -12.98 -1.48 9.23
C GLU A 249 -12.30 -0.57 10.23
N LEU A 250 -11.40 -1.15 11.03
CA LEU A 250 -10.46 -0.44 11.89
C LEU A 250 -9.04 -0.79 11.43
N ASN A 251 -8.19 0.23 11.36
CA ASN A 251 -6.79 0.12 11.03
C ASN A 251 -5.95 0.71 12.16
N LEU A 252 -4.97 -0.04 12.59
CA LEU A 252 -3.97 0.36 13.55
C LEU A 252 -2.62 0.41 12.84
N SER A 253 -1.83 1.44 13.05
CA SER A 253 -0.47 1.49 12.54
C SER A 253 0.45 2.13 13.57
N ARG A 254 1.71 1.68 13.58
CA ARG A 254 2.76 2.25 14.40
C ARG A 254 4.00 2.45 13.56
N LEU A 255 4.42 3.70 13.45
CA LEU A 255 5.69 4.08 12.83
C LEU A 255 6.86 3.51 13.64
N LEU A 256 7.92 3.11 12.96
CA LEU A 256 9.10 2.50 13.53
C LEU A 256 10.38 3.21 13.04
N GLY A 257 11.47 2.95 13.74
CA GLY A 257 12.80 3.45 13.36
C GLY A 257 12.82 4.95 13.06
N ASP A 258 13.44 5.32 11.94
CA ASP A 258 13.60 6.72 11.53
C ASP A 258 12.26 7.42 11.27
N ALA A 259 11.22 6.69 10.83
CA ALA A 259 9.90 7.28 10.66
C ALA A 259 9.28 7.71 12.01
N ALA A 260 9.46 6.91 13.05
CA ALA A 260 8.97 7.24 14.40
C ALA A 260 9.78 8.36 15.06
N SER A 261 11.08 8.45 14.75
CA SER A 261 12.01 9.44 15.31
C SER A 261 11.99 10.79 14.59
N SER A 262 11.22 10.91 13.51
CA SER A 262 11.12 12.14 12.72
C SER A 262 10.54 13.29 13.56
N PRO A 263 11.08 14.51 13.44
CA PRO A 263 10.48 15.71 14.01
C PRO A 263 9.07 16.01 13.52
N LEU A 264 8.66 15.42 12.38
CA LEU A 264 7.31 15.52 11.83
C LEU A 264 6.33 14.53 12.47
N THR A 265 6.83 13.56 13.23
CA THR A 265 6.00 12.54 13.87
C THR A 265 5.53 13.03 15.23
N GLN A 266 4.35 13.62 15.28
CA GLN A 266 3.69 14.04 16.52
C GLN A 266 3.16 12.83 17.31
N LYS A 267 2.72 11.78 16.60
CA LYS A 267 2.20 10.55 17.17
C LYS A 267 2.65 9.35 16.35
N SER A 268 3.40 8.45 16.96
CA SER A 268 3.90 7.26 16.26
C SER A 268 2.82 6.20 16.02
N SER A 269 1.78 6.14 16.85
CA SER A 269 0.68 5.18 16.72
C SER A 269 -0.58 5.88 16.24
N ASN A 270 -1.19 5.37 15.18
CA ASN A 270 -2.39 5.93 14.57
C ASN A 270 -3.49 4.88 14.50
N VAL A 271 -4.73 5.36 14.66
CA VAL A 271 -5.95 4.58 14.48
C VAL A 271 -6.77 5.26 13.40
N GLY A 272 -7.15 4.48 12.40
CA GLY A 272 -8.07 4.90 11.35
C GLY A 272 -9.22 3.92 11.25
N GLY A 273 -10.25 4.29 10.51
CA GLY A 273 -11.37 3.40 10.28
C GLY A 273 -12.29 3.87 9.18
N SER A 274 -13.16 2.99 8.77
CA SER A 274 -14.21 3.29 7.80
C SER A 274 -15.46 2.49 8.10
N ILE A 275 -16.60 3.07 7.78
CA ILE A 275 -17.89 2.38 7.72
C ILE A 275 -18.61 2.83 6.45
N GLY A 276 -19.31 1.91 5.80
CA GLY A 276 -19.99 2.26 4.56
C GLY A 276 -21.03 1.25 4.12
N LEU A 277 -21.80 1.69 3.13
CA LEU A 277 -22.82 0.90 2.45
C LEU A 277 -22.48 0.86 0.95
N ALA A 278 -22.55 -0.31 0.36
CA ALA A 278 -22.27 -0.53 -1.05
C ALA A 278 -23.36 -1.37 -1.71
N TYR A 279 -23.65 -1.06 -2.96
CA TYR A 279 -24.48 -1.84 -3.86
C TYR A 279 -23.59 -2.57 -4.87
N ARG A 280 -23.74 -3.87 -4.98
CA ARG A 280 -23.01 -4.74 -5.92
C ARG A 280 -23.97 -5.21 -7.01
N CYS A 281 -23.58 -5.02 -8.27
CA CYS A 281 -24.24 -5.67 -9.40
C CYS A 281 -23.48 -6.95 -9.75
N CYS A 282 -24.25 -7.92 -10.16
CA CYS A 282 -23.81 -9.08 -10.93
C CYS A 282 -22.85 -10.00 -10.14
N ASP A 283 -23.34 -11.19 -9.88
CA ASP A 283 -22.57 -12.30 -9.30
C ASP A 283 -21.75 -13.04 -10.36
#